data_336cf0c18620c35d5a73bd48375257d7
#
_entry.id   336cf0c18620c35d5a73bd48375257d7
#
_cell.length_a   1.000
_cell.length_b   1.000
_cell.length_c   1.000
_cell.angle_alpha   90.00
_cell.angle_beta   90.00
_cell.angle_gamma   90.00
#
_symmetry.space_group_name_H-M   'P 1'
#
loop_
_entity.id
_entity.type
_entity.pdbx_description
1 polymer ?
#
loop_
_entity_poly.entity_id
_entity_poly.type
_entity_poly.pdbx_seq_one_letter_code
_entity_poly.pdbx_strand_id
1 'polypeptide(L)'
;LGEVEAGREKMTSIWVNDTDLESGNIETIGELSFCLEVTDASDYNPLDSTPPITLRADKNDVRSVESGGTTVLEEAGITLTYTGSEGELCEDGAFRFRVENHSERNIWLYTMETYVNGESADLFLFDELAPDAWGKCEMWLYDAGVERVRDITSLELVLGVLDHDTDELLLESKRVSIPVTK
;
A
#
# COMPACT_ATOMS: atom_id res chain seq x y z
N LEU A 1 17.44 9.06 -1.54
CA LEU A 1 18.70 8.91 -2.27
C LEU A 1 19.43 10.26 -2.29
N GLY A 2 19.99 10.83 -3.22
CA GLY A 2 20.65 12.16 -3.17
C GLY A 2 21.06 12.63 -4.53
N GLU A 3 21.45 13.92 -4.61
CA GLU A 3 21.86 14.53 -5.86
C GLU A 3 23.14 13.90 -6.42
N VAL A 4 23.18 13.75 -7.74
CA VAL A 4 24.34 13.29 -8.50
C VAL A 4 24.60 14.30 -9.62
N GLU A 5 25.81 14.85 -9.67
CA GLU A 5 26.23 15.76 -10.73
C GLU A 5 26.31 15.03 -12.09
N ALA A 6 26.02 15.76 -13.17
CA ALA A 6 26.09 15.21 -14.52
C ALA A 6 27.45 14.59 -14.80
N GLY A 7 27.46 13.35 -15.29
CA GLY A 7 28.70 12.60 -15.60
C GLY A 7 29.44 12.08 -14.36
N ARG A 8 28.86 12.12 -13.20
CA ARG A 8 29.42 11.57 -11.96
C ARG A 8 28.66 10.32 -11.51
N GLU A 9 29.34 9.52 -10.72
CA GLU A 9 28.78 8.37 -10.01
C GLU A 9 28.79 8.65 -8.51
N LYS A 10 27.76 8.18 -7.81
CA LYS A 10 27.65 8.28 -6.36
C LYS A 10 27.14 6.99 -5.77
N MET A 11 27.86 6.48 -4.78
CA MET A 11 27.36 5.37 -3.99
C MET A 11 26.31 5.89 -2.99
N THR A 12 25.18 5.21 -2.91
CA THR A 12 24.11 5.55 -1.97
C THR A 12 23.55 4.30 -1.32
N SER A 13 22.78 4.49 -0.26
CA SER A 13 22.15 3.39 0.49
C SER A 13 20.65 3.58 0.52
N ILE A 14 19.93 2.47 0.44
CA ILE A 14 18.52 2.39 0.74
C ILE A 14 18.40 1.89 2.18
N TRP A 15 17.70 2.64 2.99
CA TRP A 15 17.45 2.28 4.38
C TRP A 15 16.01 1.81 4.50
N VAL A 16 15.84 0.65 5.12
CA VAL A 16 14.52 0.15 5.53
C VAL A 16 14.41 0.43 7.01
N ASN A 17 13.34 1.06 7.41
CA ASN A 17 13.14 1.47 8.80
C ASN A 17 12.65 0.27 9.62
N ASP A 18 13.21 0.06 10.81
CA ASP A 18 12.77 -1.03 11.69
C ASP A 18 11.27 -0.91 12.03
N THR A 19 10.79 0.33 12.19
CA THR A 19 9.35 0.60 12.45
C THR A 19 8.46 0.12 11.31
N ASP A 20 8.90 0.28 10.05
CA ASP A 20 8.14 -0.17 8.89
C ASP A 20 8.13 -1.70 8.80
N LEU A 21 9.24 -2.35 9.18
CA LEU A 21 9.32 -3.81 9.26
C LEU A 21 8.44 -4.35 10.39
N GLU A 22 8.44 -3.71 11.55
CA GLU A 22 7.62 -4.09 12.71
C GLU A 22 6.12 -3.93 12.41
N SER A 23 5.70 -2.78 11.84
CA SER A 23 4.31 -2.55 11.46
C SER A 23 3.82 -3.54 10.38
N GLY A 24 4.72 -3.89 9.45
CA GLY A 24 4.48 -4.92 8.44
C GLY A 24 4.55 -6.35 8.96
N ASN A 25 4.91 -6.55 10.23
CA ASN A 25 5.19 -7.86 10.81
C ASN A 25 6.26 -8.64 10.00
N ILE A 26 7.28 -7.91 9.50
CA ILE A 26 8.34 -8.45 8.66
C ILE A 26 9.55 -8.72 9.53
N GLU A 27 9.81 -9.99 9.84
CA GLU A 27 10.99 -10.39 10.62
C GLU A 27 12.26 -10.53 9.76
N THR A 28 12.11 -10.80 8.47
CA THR A 28 13.22 -11.02 7.55
C THR A 28 12.85 -10.55 6.15
N ILE A 29 13.69 -9.72 5.54
CA ILE A 29 13.50 -9.28 4.15
C ILE A 29 14.04 -10.37 3.23
N GLY A 30 13.14 -11.13 2.59
CA GLY A 30 13.50 -12.15 1.59
C GLY A 30 13.62 -11.57 0.18
N GLU A 31 12.82 -10.54 -0.12
CA GLU A 31 12.83 -9.84 -1.40
C GLU A 31 12.57 -8.36 -1.15
N LEU A 32 13.25 -7.49 -1.89
CA LEU A 32 13.03 -6.05 -1.93
C LEU A 32 12.92 -5.62 -3.39
N SER A 33 11.79 -5.07 -3.76
CA SER A 33 11.57 -4.47 -5.08
C SER A 33 11.37 -2.97 -4.95
N PHE A 34 11.98 -2.21 -5.86
CA PHE A 34 11.85 -0.76 -5.89
C PHE A 34 12.12 -0.22 -7.29
N CYS A 35 11.56 0.94 -7.60
CA CYS A 35 11.92 1.72 -8.78
C CYS A 35 12.80 2.90 -8.36
N LEU A 36 13.65 3.36 -9.26
CA LEU A 36 14.39 4.61 -9.10
C LEU A 36 13.82 5.63 -10.08
N GLU A 37 13.44 6.78 -9.57
CA GLU A 37 13.10 7.94 -10.37
C GLU A 37 14.25 8.94 -10.37
N VAL A 38 14.56 9.49 -11.52
CA VAL A 38 15.53 10.58 -11.70
C VAL A 38 14.76 11.85 -12.00
N THR A 39 14.91 12.83 -11.13
CA THR A 39 14.28 14.14 -11.29
C THR A 39 15.32 15.22 -11.52
N ASP A 40 14.97 16.31 -12.21
CA ASP A 40 15.78 17.51 -12.28
C ASP A 40 15.90 18.15 -10.89
N ALA A 41 17.11 18.45 -10.43
CA ALA A 41 17.36 19.01 -9.11
C ALA A 41 16.81 20.45 -8.92
N SER A 42 16.51 21.15 -10.01
CA SER A 42 16.07 22.55 -9.96
C SER A 42 14.54 22.71 -9.84
N ASP A 43 13.76 21.79 -10.40
CA ASP A 43 12.31 21.91 -10.48
C ASP A 43 11.58 20.61 -10.13
N TYR A 44 12.33 19.55 -9.79
CA TYR A 44 11.84 18.21 -9.41
C TYR A 44 11.00 17.51 -10.49
N ASN A 45 11.07 17.99 -11.74
CA ASN A 45 10.40 17.30 -12.83
C ASN A 45 11.04 15.93 -13.11
N PRO A 46 10.24 14.88 -13.32
CA PRO A 46 10.77 13.56 -13.65
C PRO A 46 11.49 13.60 -15.00
N LEU A 47 12.71 13.06 -15.03
CA LEU A 47 13.53 12.93 -16.22
C LEU A 47 13.53 11.50 -16.76
N ASP A 48 13.55 10.51 -15.87
CA ASP A 48 13.59 9.09 -16.20
C ASP A 48 13.23 8.24 -14.98
N SER A 49 12.78 7.02 -15.23
CA SER A 49 12.53 6.04 -14.20
C SER A 49 13.07 4.67 -14.60
N THR A 50 13.45 3.85 -13.63
CA THR A 50 13.87 2.48 -13.91
C THR A 50 12.66 1.55 -13.93
N PRO A 51 12.74 0.43 -14.69
CA PRO A 51 11.92 -0.72 -14.41
C PRO A 51 12.13 -1.18 -12.95
N PRO A 52 11.19 -1.96 -12.35
CA PRO A 52 11.38 -2.51 -11.02
C PRO A 52 12.71 -3.25 -10.88
N ILE A 53 13.49 -2.87 -9.88
CA ILE A 53 14.76 -3.52 -9.50
C ILE A 53 14.44 -4.44 -8.33
N THR A 54 14.64 -5.73 -8.49
CA THR A 54 14.38 -6.71 -7.45
C THR A 54 15.68 -7.25 -6.88
N LEU A 55 15.89 -7.07 -5.60
CA LEU A 55 16.95 -7.68 -4.82
C LEU A 55 16.35 -8.85 -4.03
N ARG A 56 16.96 -10.02 -4.13
CA ARG A 56 16.52 -11.21 -3.40
C ARG A 56 17.61 -11.66 -2.44
N ALA A 57 17.21 -11.93 -1.21
CA ALA A 57 18.01 -12.73 -0.28
C ALA A 57 18.10 -14.19 -0.78
N ASP A 58 18.80 -15.06 -0.07
CA ASP A 58 18.91 -16.47 -0.48
C ASP A 58 17.51 -17.08 -0.66
N LYS A 59 17.35 -17.92 -1.69
CA LYS A 59 16.07 -18.57 -2.06
C LYS A 59 15.42 -19.37 -0.91
N ASN A 60 16.17 -19.67 0.13
CA ASN A 60 15.66 -20.38 1.30
C ASN A 60 15.03 -19.44 2.35
N ASP A 61 15.22 -18.14 2.22
CA ASP A 61 14.73 -17.13 3.18
C ASP A 61 13.41 -16.47 2.74
N VAL A 62 12.92 -16.78 1.55
CA VAL A 62 11.61 -16.28 1.09
C VAL A 62 10.52 -16.98 1.88
N ARG A 63 10.02 -16.32 2.92
CA ARG A 63 8.82 -16.78 3.63
C ARG A 63 7.61 -16.66 2.70
N SER A 64 6.79 -17.69 2.68
CA SER A 64 5.47 -17.62 2.03
C SER A 64 4.69 -16.48 2.67
N VAL A 65 4.12 -15.61 1.83
CA VAL A 65 3.16 -14.61 2.27
C VAL A 65 2.11 -15.31 3.14
N GLU A 66 1.88 -14.82 4.36
CA GLU A 66 0.82 -15.36 5.20
C GLU A 66 -0.50 -15.33 4.42
N SER A 67 -1.03 -16.51 4.14
CA SER A 67 -2.26 -16.70 3.34
C SER A 67 -3.52 -16.48 4.17
N GLY A 68 -3.49 -15.48 5.08
CA GLY A 68 -4.64 -15.13 5.93
C GLY A 68 -5.41 -13.93 5.39
N GLY A 69 -6.69 -13.86 5.74
CA GLY A 69 -7.53 -12.70 5.43
C GLY A 69 -8.72 -13.02 4.52
N THR A 70 -9.50 -12.00 4.24
CA THR A 70 -10.68 -12.08 3.37
C THR A 70 -10.46 -11.17 2.17
N THR A 71 -10.45 -11.74 0.96
CA THR A 71 -10.41 -10.93 -0.27
C THR A 71 -11.68 -10.11 -0.37
N VAL A 72 -11.53 -8.80 -0.49
CA VAL A 72 -12.64 -7.83 -0.51
C VAL A 72 -12.78 -7.16 -1.88
N LEU A 73 -11.73 -7.14 -2.68
CA LEU A 73 -11.75 -6.71 -4.08
C LEU A 73 -10.86 -7.63 -4.90
N GLU A 74 -11.34 -8.02 -6.09
CA GLU A 74 -10.56 -8.70 -7.13
C GLU A 74 -11.07 -8.21 -8.48
N GLU A 75 -10.46 -7.16 -9.01
CA GLU A 75 -10.90 -6.49 -10.25
C GLU A 75 -9.71 -5.78 -10.93
N ALA A 76 -9.73 -5.69 -12.26
CA ALA A 76 -8.70 -5.02 -13.08
C ALA A 76 -7.25 -5.49 -12.80
N GLY A 77 -7.06 -6.74 -12.38
CA GLY A 77 -5.75 -7.27 -12.00
C GLY A 77 -5.27 -6.86 -10.61
N ILE A 78 -6.13 -6.23 -9.81
CA ILE A 78 -5.85 -5.83 -8.43
C ILE A 78 -6.60 -6.73 -7.47
N THR A 79 -5.90 -7.23 -6.47
CA THR A 79 -6.50 -7.98 -5.36
C THR A 79 -6.26 -7.22 -4.06
N LEU A 80 -7.34 -6.89 -3.34
CA LEU A 80 -7.28 -6.33 -1.99
C LEU A 80 -7.81 -7.35 -0.99
N THR A 81 -7.00 -7.69 -0.01
CA THR A 81 -7.33 -8.65 1.05
C THR A 81 -7.29 -7.95 2.40
N TYR A 82 -8.40 -7.94 3.12
CA TYR A 82 -8.44 -7.52 4.52
C TYR A 82 -7.80 -8.60 5.40
N THR A 83 -6.79 -8.23 6.19
CA THR A 83 -6.01 -9.17 7.01
C THR A 83 -6.29 -9.04 8.51
N GLY A 84 -7.01 -7.99 8.92
CA GLY A 84 -7.42 -7.81 10.32
C GLY A 84 -7.39 -6.37 10.79
N SER A 85 -7.53 -6.19 12.09
CA SER A 85 -7.45 -4.88 12.76
C SER A 85 -6.50 -4.96 13.93
N GLU A 86 -5.96 -3.82 14.31
CA GLU A 86 -5.19 -3.63 15.55
C GLU A 86 -5.63 -2.39 16.31
N GLY A 87 -5.17 -2.30 17.58
CA GLY A 87 -5.54 -1.23 18.49
C GLY A 87 -6.90 -1.48 19.16
N GLU A 88 -7.09 -0.88 20.35
CA GLU A 88 -8.37 -0.85 21.05
C GLU A 88 -9.11 0.46 20.80
N LEU A 89 -8.37 1.56 20.71
CA LEU A 89 -8.89 2.91 20.43
C LEU A 89 -8.64 3.25 18.96
N CYS A 90 -9.53 4.04 18.36
CA CYS A 90 -9.36 4.49 16.99
C CYS A 90 -8.21 5.51 16.83
N GLU A 91 -7.81 6.17 17.92
CA GLU A 91 -6.68 7.12 17.94
C GLU A 91 -5.34 6.47 17.54
N ASP A 92 -5.16 5.19 17.89
CA ASP A 92 -3.96 4.39 17.59
C ASP A 92 -4.28 3.07 16.86
N GLY A 93 -5.52 2.94 16.38
CA GLY A 93 -6.01 1.76 15.70
C GLY A 93 -5.87 1.83 14.18
N ALA A 94 -5.75 0.66 13.57
CA ALA A 94 -5.73 0.52 12.12
C ALA A 94 -6.43 -0.74 11.63
N PHE A 95 -6.97 -0.67 10.41
CA PHE A 95 -7.32 -1.85 9.62
C PHE A 95 -6.17 -2.17 8.67
N ARG A 96 -5.82 -3.46 8.58
CA ARG A 96 -4.70 -3.96 7.78
C ARG A 96 -5.18 -4.64 6.53
N PHE A 97 -4.48 -4.36 5.45
CA PHE A 97 -4.75 -4.92 4.15
C PHE A 97 -3.48 -5.44 3.49
N ARG A 98 -3.67 -6.42 2.61
CA ARG A 98 -2.68 -6.80 1.61
C ARG A 98 -3.22 -6.44 0.24
N VAL A 99 -2.40 -5.77 -0.56
CA VAL A 99 -2.67 -5.40 -1.95
C VAL A 99 -1.77 -6.21 -2.85
N GLU A 100 -2.29 -6.74 -3.94
CA GLU A 100 -1.53 -7.44 -4.97
C GLU A 100 -1.84 -6.80 -6.32
N ASN A 101 -0.80 -6.44 -7.06
CA ASN A 101 -0.92 -5.90 -8.41
C ASN A 101 -0.50 -6.97 -9.42
N HIS A 102 -1.44 -7.58 -10.10
CA HIS A 102 -1.24 -8.57 -11.17
C HIS A 102 -1.34 -7.94 -12.56
N SER A 103 -1.42 -6.61 -12.65
CA SER A 103 -1.43 -5.88 -13.92
C SER A 103 0.00 -5.67 -14.44
N GLU A 104 0.12 -5.23 -15.68
CA GLU A 104 1.40 -4.86 -16.30
C GLU A 104 1.79 -3.38 -16.03
N ARG A 105 1.05 -2.68 -15.17
CA ARG A 105 1.20 -1.23 -14.92
C ARG A 105 1.65 -0.94 -13.50
N ASN A 106 2.40 0.14 -13.31
CA ASN A 106 2.55 0.76 -12.00
C ASN A 106 1.20 1.38 -11.61
N ILE A 107 0.75 1.16 -10.40
CA ILE A 107 -0.55 1.64 -9.97
C ILE A 107 -0.48 2.43 -8.66
N TRP A 108 -1.40 3.37 -8.52
CA TRP A 108 -1.84 3.89 -7.24
C TRP A 108 -3.19 3.33 -6.88
N LEU A 109 -3.29 2.71 -5.70
CA LEU A 109 -4.55 2.32 -5.09
C LEU A 109 -4.88 3.34 -3.99
N TYR A 110 -6.11 3.85 -3.97
CA TYR A 110 -6.55 4.81 -2.96
C TYR A 110 -8.04 4.69 -2.67
N THR A 111 -8.45 5.17 -1.50
CA THR A 111 -9.88 5.33 -1.17
C THR A 111 -10.43 6.61 -1.77
N MET A 112 -11.56 6.49 -2.48
CA MET A 112 -12.35 7.63 -2.97
C MET A 112 -13.41 8.04 -1.96
N GLU A 113 -14.05 7.05 -1.33
CA GLU A 113 -15.07 7.24 -0.31
C GLU A 113 -14.92 6.19 0.78
N THR A 114 -15.16 6.58 2.01
CA THR A 114 -15.16 5.70 3.18
C THR A 114 -16.41 5.94 4.01
N TYR A 115 -17.00 4.84 4.51
CA TYR A 115 -18.17 4.88 5.36
C TYR A 115 -17.96 3.98 6.58
N VAL A 116 -18.07 4.57 7.77
CA VAL A 116 -18.03 3.87 9.06
C VAL A 116 -19.43 3.89 9.66
N ASN A 117 -19.97 2.72 9.98
CA ASN A 117 -21.33 2.58 10.52
C ASN A 117 -22.42 3.27 9.68
N GLY A 118 -22.20 3.37 8.36
CA GLY A 118 -23.08 4.00 7.40
C GLY A 118 -22.91 5.51 7.25
N GLU A 119 -22.09 6.15 8.06
CA GLU A 119 -21.77 7.57 7.98
C GLU A 119 -20.45 7.76 7.20
N SER A 120 -20.35 8.87 6.42
CA SER A 120 -19.11 9.21 5.72
C SER A 120 -18.01 9.53 6.72
N ALA A 121 -16.82 8.98 6.48
CA ALA A 121 -15.63 9.17 7.32
C ALA A 121 -14.44 9.58 6.46
N ASP A 122 -13.47 10.26 7.06
CA ASP A 122 -12.25 10.73 6.39
C ASP A 122 -11.09 9.77 6.67
N LEU A 123 -11.23 8.54 6.17
CA LEU A 123 -10.22 7.49 6.32
C LEU A 123 -9.60 7.17 4.98
N PHE A 124 -8.27 7.04 4.97
CA PHE A 124 -7.49 6.81 3.77
C PHE A 124 -6.82 5.44 3.78
N LEU A 125 -6.93 4.75 2.66
CA LEU A 125 -6.04 3.69 2.24
C LEU A 125 -5.29 4.22 1.02
N PHE A 126 -3.99 4.08 0.99
CA PHE A 126 -3.17 4.44 -0.15
C PHE A 126 -1.99 3.47 -0.26
N ASP A 127 -1.73 3.01 -1.46
CA ASP A 127 -0.53 2.21 -1.76
C ASP A 127 -0.10 2.42 -3.22
N GLU A 128 1.19 2.27 -3.45
CA GLU A 128 1.82 2.33 -4.77
C GLU A 128 2.51 1.00 -5.06
N LEU A 129 2.10 0.34 -6.14
CA LEU A 129 2.63 -0.98 -6.46
C LEU A 129 3.10 -1.07 -7.91
N ALA A 130 4.32 -1.58 -8.08
CA ALA A 130 4.83 -2.01 -9.36
C ALA A 130 4.08 -3.25 -9.90
N PRO A 131 4.20 -3.56 -11.20
CA PRO A 131 3.70 -4.80 -11.79
C PRO A 131 4.18 -6.03 -11.02
N ASP A 132 3.30 -7.01 -10.84
CA ASP A 132 3.56 -8.27 -10.13
C ASP A 132 4.07 -8.11 -8.69
N ALA A 133 3.87 -6.93 -8.10
CA ALA A 133 4.22 -6.66 -6.71
C ALA A 133 3.04 -6.86 -5.76
N TRP A 134 3.37 -6.97 -4.48
CA TRP A 134 2.39 -6.93 -3.40
C TRP A 134 2.93 -6.05 -2.25
N GLY A 135 2.01 -5.50 -1.49
CA GLY A 135 2.30 -4.65 -0.34
C GLY A 135 1.34 -4.90 0.82
N LYS A 136 1.73 -4.46 2.00
CA LYS A 136 0.84 -4.34 3.16
C LYS A 136 0.58 -2.86 3.37
N CYS A 137 -0.68 -2.50 3.51
CA CYS A 137 -1.09 -1.14 3.79
C CYS A 137 -2.04 -1.07 4.98
N GLU A 138 -2.07 0.07 5.62
CA GLU A 138 -2.88 0.33 6.80
C GLU A 138 -3.83 1.50 6.55
N MET A 139 -5.06 1.35 7.04
CA MET A 139 -6.02 2.44 7.13
C MET A 139 -6.14 2.84 8.59
N TRP A 140 -5.59 3.99 8.93
CA TRP A 140 -5.64 4.54 10.26
C TRP A 140 -7.04 5.03 10.61
N LEU A 141 -7.47 4.87 11.88
CA LEU A 141 -8.86 5.02 12.32
C LEU A 141 -9.12 6.29 13.14
N TYR A 142 -8.14 7.18 13.28
CA TYR A 142 -8.26 8.37 14.14
C TYR A 142 -9.45 9.29 13.77
N ASP A 143 -9.90 9.28 12.50
CA ASP A 143 -11.08 10.04 12.03
C ASP A 143 -12.30 9.14 11.74
N ALA A 144 -12.38 7.95 12.35
CA ALA A 144 -13.47 7.01 12.15
C ALA A 144 -14.84 7.48 12.72
N GLY A 145 -14.87 8.58 13.46
CA GLY A 145 -16.09 9.10 14.09
C GLY A 145 -16.56 8.29 15.30
N VAL A 146 -15.80 7.29 15.73
CA VAL A 146 -16.06 6.46 16.93
C VAL A 146 -14.76 6.37 17.75
N GLU A 147 -14.92 6.14 19.07
CA GLU A 147 -13.77 6.13 19.99
C GLU A 147 -12.98 4.80 19.94
N ARG A 148 -13.68 3.69 19.74
CA ARG A 148 -13.08 2.36 19.85
C ARG A 148 -13.24 1.55 18.58
N VAL A 149 -12.21 0.79 18.21
CA VAL A 149 -12.22 -0.09 17.04
C VAL A 149 -13.39 -1.09 17.07
N ARG A 150 -13.71 -1.64 18.23
CA ARG A 150 -14.84 -2.57 18.40
C ARG A 150 -16.23 -1.95 18.18
N ASP A 151 -16.35 -0.62 18.19
CA ASP A 151 -17.61 0.09 17.97
C ASP A 151 -17.84 0.33 16.46
N ILE A 152 -16.85 -0.01 15.62
CA ILE A 152 -17.01 -0.08 14.17
C ILE A 152 -17.74 -1.40 13.85
N THR A 153 -18.99 -1.29 13.45
CA THR A 153 -19.85 -2.44 13.11
C THR A 153 -19.97 -2.67 11.62
N SER A 154 -19.64 -1.66 10.82
CA SER A 154 -19.50 -1.76 9.36
C SER A 154 -18.45 -0.77 8.86
N LEU A 155 -17.70 -1.20 7.87
CA LEU A 155 -16.78 -0.38 7.09
C LEU A 155 -17.02 -0.67 5.61
N GLU A 156 -17.25 0.37 4.83
CA GLU A 156 -17.43 0.26 3.38
C GLU A 156 -16.53 1.27 2.68
N LEU A 157 -15.94 0.87 1.58
CA LEU A 157 -14.99 1.66 0.79
C LEU A 157 -15.41 1.75 -0.66
N VAL A 158 -15.17 2.89 -1.29
CA VAL A 158 -15.07 3.02 -2.74
C VAL A 158 -13.59 3.25 -3.06
N LEU A 159 -13.03 2.41 -3.90
CA LEU A 159 -11.61 2.39 -4.22
C LEU A 159 -11.38 2.88 -5.65
N GLY A 160 -10.34 3.70 -5.82
CA GLY A 160 -9.81 4.10 -7.11
C GLY A 160 -8.46 3.44 -7.37
N VAL A 161 -8.21 3.08 -8.61
CA VAL A 161 -6.89 2.65 -9.09
C VAL A 161 -6.51 3.54 -10.26
N LEU A 162 -5.39 4.21 -10.16
CA LEU A 162 -4.80 4.98 -11.24
C LEU A 162 -3.58 4.28 -11.80
N ASP A 163 -3.36 4.45 -13.08
CA ASP A 163 -2.05 4.23 -13.68
C ASP A 163 -1.10 5.33 -13.19
N HIS A 164 -0.03 4.95 -12.49
CA HIS A 164 0.93 5.88 -11.92
C HIS A 164 1.61 6.77 -12.97
N ASP A 165 1.88 6.22 -14.17
CA ASP A 165 2.68 6.90 -15.19
C ASP A 165 1.84 7.86 -16.05
N THR A 166 0.51 7.66 -16.10
CA THR A 166 -0.38 8.41 -17.00
C THR A 166 -1.52 9.13 -16.29
N ASP A 167 -1.71 8.92 -14.97
CA ASP A 167 -2.86 9.37 -14.18
C ASP A 167 -4.22 8.88 -14.73
N GLU A 168 -4.22 7.85 -15.60
CA GLU A 168 -5.45 7.26 -16.12
C GLU A 168 -6.17 6.48 -15.02
N LEU A 169 -7.47 6.76 -14.83
CA LEU A 169 -8.31 5.96 -13.93
C LEU A 169 -8.57 4.58 -14.55
N LEU A 170 -7.98 3.53 -13.96
CA LEU A 170 -8.10 2.15 -14.41
C LEU A 170 -9.31 1.45 -13.80
N LEU A 171 -9.65 1.81 -12.56
CA LEU A 171 -10.75 1.22 -11.80
C LEU A 171 -11.35 2.25 -10.85
N GLU A 172 -12.67 2.33 -10.85
CA GLU A 172 -13.48 2.84 -9.75
C GLU A 172 -14.37 1.70 -9.27
N SER A 173 -14.12 1.20 -8.05
CA SER A 173 -14.85 0.06 -7.55
C SER A 173 -16.29 0.43 -7.19
N LYS A 174 -17.17 -0.57 -7.17
CA LYS A 174 -18.41 -0.43 -6.39
C LYS A 174 -18.04 -0.35 -4.91
N ARG A 175 -19.03 0.01 -4.09
CA ARG A 175 -18.86 0.01 -2.64
C ARG A 175 -18.52 -1.41 -2.15
N VAL A 176 -17.36 -1.54 -1.52
CA VAL A 176 -16.79 -2.78 -1.00
C VAL A 176 -16.99 -2.82 0.50
N SER A 177 -17.58 -3.89 1.01
CA SER A 177 -17.76 -4.08 2.47
C SER A 177 -16.57 -4.84 3.06
N ILE A 178 -16.01 -4.30 4.12
CA ILE A 178 -14.90 -4.91 4.86
C ILE A 178 -15.49 -5.75 6.01
N PRO A 179 -15.06 -7.01 6.17
CA PRO A 179 -15.57 -7.90 7.21
C PRO A 179 -14.95 -7.55 8.58
N VAL A 180 -15.39 -6.45 9.18
CA VAL A 180 -14.97 -6.08 10.54
C VAL A 180 -15.43 -7.16 11.51
N THR A 181 -14.47 -7.91 12.05
CA THR A 181 -14.75 -9.00 13.02
C THR A 181 -15.02 -8.40 14.39
N LYS A 182 -16.10 -8.88 15.03
CA LYS A 182 -16.41 -8.56 16.43
C LYS A 182 -15.54 -9.36 17.38
#